data_871fc93294ec1ac6818ab0fed02bbaf3
#
_entry.id   871fc93294ec1ac6818ab0fed02bbaf3
#
_cell.length_a   1.000
_cell.length_b   1.000
_cell.length_c   1.000
_cell.angle_alpha   90.00
_cell.angle_beta   90.00
_cell.angle_gamma   90.00
#
_symmetry.space_group_name_H-M   'P 1'
#
loop_
_entity.id
_entity.type
_entity.pdbx_description
1 polymer ?
#
loop_
_entity_poly.entity_id
_entity_poly.type
_entity_poly.pdbx_seq_one_letter_code
_entity_poly.pdbx_strand_id
1 'polypeptide(L)'
;MQLSVVIITYNEEANLGRTLASVAPLVRDGQGEIIVVDSGSTDRTVEIAREHGAKVFLEPWKGYAAQKNSAIEKASGEWILSLDADEEVSHPAEQVILRILGPDADVYSSFDGVWFQRQNFFLGRWIKHGGFYPDKKLRLFRRQKGRFEDRSVHETIQVKGKTEHSPEMDFRMGGEIALIHHSYPTLSDYIEHMNRYSSLGAEMAGPRGFSLVNIVLRPLATFIYNYFFRLGFLDGREGMLLHLYHAAYVSWKYAKAWELRKSSHESGGKSE
;
A
#
# COMPACT_ATOMS: atom_id res chain seq x y z
N MET A 1 -12.08 5.72 -23.53
CA MET A 1 -11.91 4.80 -22.40
C MET A 1 -11.97 5.61 -21.12
N GLN A 2 -12.80 5.21 -20.17
CA GLN A 2 -13.03 6.01 -18.96
C GLN A 2 -12.04 5.69 -17.84
N LEU A 3 -11.67 4.41 -17.66
CA LEU A 3 -10.84 3.96 -16.55
C LEU A 3 -9.62 3.16 -17.03
N SER A 4 -8.46 3.42 -16.43
CA SER A 4 -7.32 2.49 -16.43
C SER A 4 -7.00 2.07 -15.00
N VAL A 5 -7.05 0.76 -14.74
CA VAL A 5 -6.54 0.19 -13.50
C VAL A 5 -5.05 -0.07 -13.71
N VAL A 6 -4.20 0.50 -12.84
CA VAL A 6 -2.74 0.36 -12.94
C VAL A 6 -2.20 -0.35 -11.72
N ILE A 7 -1.40 -1.38 -11.94
CA ILE A 7 -0.82 -2.25 -10.90
C ILE A 7 0.65 -2.45 -11.22
N ILE A 8 1.51 -2.38 -10.21
CA ILE A 8 2.92 -2.81 -10.31
C ILE A 8 3.08 -4.14 -9.59
N THR A 9 3.92 -5.03 -10.13
CA THR A 9 4.06 -6.39 -9.61
C THR A 9 5.52 -6.84 -9.54
N TYR A 10 5.79 -7.72 -8.57
CA TYR A 10 6.99 -8.54 -8.49
C TYR A 10 6.74 -9.75 -7.59
N ASN A 11 6.60 -10.96 -8.19
CA ASN A 11 6.31 -12.23 -7.51
C ASN A 11 5.04 -12.17 -6.63
N GLU A 12 3.90 -11.90 -7.27
CA GLU A 12 2.59 -11.72 -6.63
C GLU A 12 1.56 -12.80 -7.06
N GLU A 13 2.01 -14.00 -7.45
CA GLU A 13 1.10 -15.07 -7.90
C GLU A 13 0.02 -15.43 -6.88
N ALA A 14 0.32 -15.27 -5.58
CA ALA A 14 -0.61 -15.58 -4.51
C ALA A 14 -1.75 -14.54 -4.36
N ASN A 15 -1.53 -13.30 -4.81
CA ASN A 15 -2.44 -12.18 -4.55
C ASN A 15 -3.11 -11.65 -5.82
N LEU A 16 -2.34 -11.50 -6.90
CA LEU A 16 -2.74 -10.76 -8.10
C LEU A 16 -4.07 -11.22 -8.70
N GLY A 17 -4.35 -12.52 -8.68
CA GLY A 17 -5.60 -13.08 -9.23
C GLY A 17 -6.85 -12.51 -8.54
N ARG A 18 -6.83 -12.34 -7.23
CA ARG A 18 -7.94 -11.74 -6.45
C ARG A 18 -8.08 -10.25 -6.77
N THR A 19 -6.98 -9.51 -6.81
CA THR A 19 -6.95 -8.10 -7.17
C THR A 19 -7.57 -7.88 -8.55
N LEU A 20 -7.16 -8.65 -9.55
CA LEU A 20 -7.67 -8.57 -10.93
C LEU A 20 -9.15 -8.95 -11.02
N ALA A 21 -9.59 -9.98 -10.31
CA ALA A 21 -10.98 -10.38 -10.25
C ALA A 21 -11.88 -9.27 -9.67
N SER A 22 -11.39 -8.56 -8.63
CA SER A 22 -12.14 -7.47 -7.98
C SER A 22 -12.35 -6.24 -8.86
N VAL A 23 -11.49 -6.02 -9.85
CA VAL A 23 -11.58 -4.87 -10.77
C VAL A 23 -12.18 -5.24 -12.13
N ALA A 24 -12.38 -6.53 -12.41
CA ALA A 24 -12.95 -6.99 -13.67
C ALA A 24 -14.29 -6.32 -14.02
N PRO A 25 -15.24 -6.10 -13.06
CA PRO A 25 -16.50 -5.41 -13.36
C PRO A 25 -16.31 -3.95 -13.81
N LEU A 26 -15.23 -3.28 -13.37
CA LEU A 26 -14.95 -1.87 -13.66
C LEU A 26 -14.44 -1.64 -15.10
N VAL A 27 -13.95 -2.69 -15.76
CA VAL A 27 -13.31 -2.59 -17.09
C VAL A 27 -14.08 -3.32 -18.19
N ARG A 28 -15.29 -3.82 -17.89
CA ARG A 28 -16.15 -4.54 -18.83
C ARG A 28 -16.59 -3.64 -20.00
N ASP A 29 -17.02 -4.27 -21.08
CA ASP A 29 -17.65 -3.64 -22.24
C ASP A 29 -16.81 -2.54 -22.91
N GLY A 30 -15.47 -2.62 -22.79
CA GLY A 30 -14.55 -1.64 -23.38
C GLY A 30 -14.50 -0.29 -22.65
N GLN A 31 -15.12 -0.18 -21.48
CA GLN A 31 -15.11 1.06 -20.68
C GLN A 31 -13.79 1.30 -19.99
N GLY A 32 -13.00 0.24 -19.74
CA GLY A 32 -11.72 0.34 -19.05
C GLY A 32 -10.66 -0.62 -19.58
N GLU A 33 -9.48 -0.53 -18.99
CA GLU A 33 -8.34 -1.42 -19.22
C GLU A 33 -7.61 -1.72 -17.91
N ILE A 34 -6.89 -2.83 -17.90
CA ILE A 34 -5.97 -3.18 -16.81
C ILE A 34 -4.54 -3.13 -17.37
N ILE A 35 -3.67 -2.41 -16.68
CA ILE A 35 -2.24 -2.29 -17.00
C ILE A 35 -1.45 -2.84 -15.83
N VAL A 36 -0.62 -3.83 -16.11
CA VAL A 36 0.33 -4.41 -15.15
C VAL A 36 1.74 -4.10 -15.60
N VAL A 37 2.52 -3.47 -14.74
CA VAL A 37 3.97 -3.27 -14.96
C VAL A 37 4.71 -4.20 -14.00
N ASP A 38 5.32 -5.23 -14.58
CA ASP A 38 6.01 -6.28 -13.85
C ASP A 38 7.52 -6.05 -13.84
N SER A 39 8.14 -6.26 -12.68
CA SER A 39 9.56 -5.97 -12.43
C SER A 39 10.46 -7.20 -12.57
N GLY A 40 10.05 -8.18 -13.37
CA GLY A 40 10.81 -9.40 -13.64
C GLY A 40 10.43 -10.54 -12.71
N SER A 41 9.14 -10.77 -12.47
CA SER A 41 8.63 -11.92 -11.72
C SER A 41 9.11 -13.24 -12.29
N THR A 42 9.42 -14.16 -11.42
CA THR A 42 9.89 -15.53 -11.75
C THR A 42 8.84 -16.60 -11.45
N ASP A 43 7.73 -16.20 -10.84
CA ASP A 43 6.55 -17.03 -10.56
C ASP A 43 5.47 -16.85 -11.65
N ARG A 44 4.23 -17.29 -11.39
CA ARG A 44 3.13 -17.19 -12.34
C ARG A 44 2.46 -15.81 -12.42
N THR A 45 3.02 -14.78 -11.82
CA THR A 45 2.43 -13.42 -11.79
C THR A 45 2.05 -12.92 -13.20
N VAL A 46 2.98 -13.00 -14.14
CA VAL A 46 2.78 -12.51 -15.53
C VAL A 46 1.73 -13.33 -16.28
N GLU A 47 1.70 -14.65 -16.07
CA GLU A 47 0.70 -15.56 -16.64
C GLU A 47 -0.70 -15.19 -16.14
N ILE A 48 -0.88 -15.08 -14.81
CA ILE A 48 -2.13 -14.68 -14.16
C ILE A 48 -2.63 -13.32 -14.68
N ALA A 49 -1.74 -12.34 -14.83
CA ALA A 49 -2.11 -11.04 -15.35
C ALA A 49 -2.71 -11.14 -16.78
N ARG A 50 -2.08 -11.92 -17.64
CA ARG A 50 -2.54 -12.13 -19.03
C ARG A 50 -3.85 -12.89 -19.12
N GLU A 51 -4.03 -13.92 -18.28
CA GLU A 51 -5.29 -14.70 -18.19
C GLU A 51 -6.49 -13.81 -17.82
N HIS A 52 -6.27 -12.76 -17.03
CA HIS A 52 -7.29 -11.76 -16.68
C HIS A 52 -7.40 -10.61 -17.68
N GLY A 53 -6.76 -10.70 -18.85
CA GLY A 53 -6.86 -9.70 -19.92
C GLY A 53 -6.08 -8.41 -19.68
N ALA A 54 -5.14 -8.40 -18.75
CA ALA A 54 -4.30 -7.24 -18.49
C ALA A 54 -3.26 -7.03 -19.61
N LYS A 55 -2.98 -5.77 -19.94
CA LYS A 55 -1.84 -5.37 -20.74
C LYS A 55 -0.59 -5.40 -19.86
N VAL A 56 0.30 -6.36 -20.11
CA VAL A 56 1.49 -6.57 -19.27
C VAL A 56 2.72 -5.95 -19.93
N PHE A 57 3.45 -5.15 -19.16
CA PHE A 57 4.72 -4.54 -19.53
C PHE A 57 5.82 -5.02 -18.59
N LEU A 58 6.88 -5.59 -19.14
CA LEU A 58 8.05 -6.03 -18.37
C LEU A 58 9.07 -4.88 -18.33
N GLU A 59 9.41 -4.40 -17.16
CA GLU A 59 10.35 -3.31 -16.95
C GLU A 59 11.27 -3.59 -15.76
N PRO A 60 12.55 -3.21 -15.81
CA PRO A 60 13.41 -3.30 -14.63
C PRO A 60 12.87 -2.43 -13.49
N TRP A 61 13.15 -2.84 -12.27
CA TRP A 61 12.75 -2.08 -11.09
C TRP A 61 13.40 -0.69 -11.05
N LYS A 62 12.58 0.35 -10.87
CA LYS A 62 12.97 1.77 -10.88
C LYS A 62 12.68 2.48 -9.55
N GLY A 63 12.16 1.76 -8.57
CA GLY A 63 11.58 2.32 -7.34
C GLY A 63 10.05 2.48 -7.46
N TYR A 64 9.38 2.50 -6.31
CA TYR A 64 7.91 2.46 -6.26
C TYR A 64 7.24 3.59 -7.04
N ALA A 65 7.63 4.84 -6.81
CA ALA A 65 7.04 6.00 -7.48
C ALA A 65 7.27 5.97 -8.99
N ALA A 66 8.49 5.70 -9.43
CA ALA A 66 8.84 5.65 -10.84
C ALA A 66 8.13 4.50 -11.57
N GLN A 67 7.98 3.32 -10.92
CA GLN A 67 7.29 2.18 -11.48
C GLN A 67 5.77 2.45 -11.62
N LYS A 68 5.14 3.03 -10.60
CA LYS A 68 3.73 3.44 -10.64
C LYS A 68 3.49 4.54 -11.67
N ASN A 69 4.38 5.52 -11.78
CA ASN A 69 4.30 6.54 -12.83
C ASN A 69 4.44 5.94 -14.24
N SER A 70 5.34 4.97 -14.42
CA SER A 70 5.47 4.25 -15.69
C SER A 70 4.16 3.53 -16.06
N ALA A 71 3.45 2.95 -15.11
CA ALA A 71 2.13 2.35 -15.36
C ALA A 71 1.08 3.41 -15.77
N ILE A 72 1.07 4.58 -15.12
CA ILE A 72 0.18 5.70 -15.46
C ILE A 72 0.47 6.22 -16.90
N GLU A 73 1.73 6.29 -17.30
CA GLU A 73 2.12 6.74 -18.65
C GLU A 73 1.63 5.82 -19.78
N LYS A 74 1.43 4.53 -19.47
CA LYS A 74 0.86 3.52 -20.39
C LYS A 74 -0.66 3.54 -20.44
N ALA A 75 -1.29 4.22 -19.49
CA ALA A 75 -2.73 4.29 -19.35
C ALA A 75 -3.36 5.22 -20.41
N SER A 76 -4.52 4.84 -20.93
CA SER A 76 -5.30 5.65 -21.87
C SER A 76 -6.60 6.21 -21.28
N GLY A 77 -7.04 5.68 -20.13
CA GLY A 77 -8.25 6.12 -19.45
C GLY A 77 -8.17 7.56 -18.95
N GLU A 78 -9.32 8.19 -18.81
CA GLU A 78 -9.44 9.51 -18.19
C GLU A 78 -9.15 9.47 -16.69
N TRP A 79 -9.62 8.42 -16.05
CA TRP A 79 -9.38 8.12 -14.65
C TRP A 79 -8.36 6.99 -14.48
N ILE A 80 -7.56 7.09 -13.44
CA ILE A 80 -6.64 6.05 -12.99
C ILE A 80 -7.13 5.51 -11.66
N LEU A 81 -7.26 4.19 -11.56
CA LEU A 81 -7.35 3.47 -10.30
C LEU A 81 -6.00 2.78 -10.07
N SER A 82 -5.21 3.30 -9.14
CA SER A 82 -3.91 2.71 -8.80
C SER A 82 -4.06 1.79 -7.60
N LEU A 83 -3.78 0.50 -7.79
CA LEU A 83 -3.82 -0.53 -6.74
C LEU A 83 -2.45 -1.16 -6.55
N ASP A 84 -2.21 -1.63 -5.35
CA ASP A 84 -1.13 -2.57 -5.07
C ASP A 84 -1.61 -4.00 -5.43
N ALA A 85 -0.70 -4.93 -5.74
CA ALA A 85 -1.07 -6.26 -6.25
C ALA A 85 -1.81 -7.15 -5.23
N ASP A 86 -1.83 -6.73 -3.97
CA ASP A 86 -2.49 -7.37 -2.83
C ASP A 86 -3.70 -6.59 -2.29
N GLU A 87 -4.19 -5.60 -3.07
CA GLU A 87 -5.39 -4.82 -2.75
C GLU A 87 -6.59 -5.24 -3.60
N GLU A 88 -7.74 -5.49 -2.96
CA GLU A 88 -9.01 -5.77 -3.64
C GLU A 88 -9.98 -4.59 -3.48
N VAL A 89 -10.75 -4.32 -4.51
CA VAL A 89 -11.86 -3.35 -4.46
C VAL A 89 -13.07 -4.04 -3.83
N SER A 90 -13.54 -3.55 -2.67
CA SER A 90 -14.78 -4.09 -2.08
C SER A 90 -15.99 -3.77 -2.97
N HIS A 91 -17.04 -4.60 -2.89
CA HIS A 91 -18.25 -4.35 -3.68
C HIS A 91 -18.87 -2.95 -3.46
N PRO A 92 -18.93 -2.38 -2.24
CA PRO A 92 -19.37 -0.99 -2.07
C PRO A 92 -18.42 0.02 -2.75
N ALA A 93 -17.10 -0.20 -2.74
CA ALA A 93 -16.15 0.67 -3.43
C ALA A 93 -16.29 0.56 -4.96
N GLU A 94 -16.52 -0.64 -5.50
CA GLU A 94 -16.84 -0.86 -6.91
C GLU A 94 -18.06 -0.01 -7.34
N GLN A 95 -19.15 -0.06 -6.57
CA GLN A 95 -20.36 0.70 -6.87
C GLN A 95 -20.14 2.21 -6.86
N VAL A 96 -19.31 2.72 -5.94
CA VAL A 96 -18.90 4.14 -5.92
C VAL A 96 -18.11 4.50 -7.16
N ILE A 97 -17.12 3.67 -7.53
CA ILE A 97 -16.32 3.90 -8.74
C ILE A 97 -17.21 3.92 -9.98
N LEU A 98 -18.12 2.96 -10.12
CA LEU A 98 -19.05 2.91 -11.26
C LEU A 98 -19.97 4.14 -11.33
N ARG A 99 -20.40 4.70 -10.21
CA ARG A 99 -21.18 5.95 -10.19
C ARG A 99 -20.34 7.15 -10.63
N ILE A 100 -19.07 7.25 -10.16
CA ILE A 100 -18.14 8.32 -10.57
C ILE A 100 -17.88 8.28 -12.08
N LEU A 101 -17.80 7.10 -12.66
CA LEU A 101 -17.56 6.89 -14.10
C LEU A 101 -18.82 6.92 -14.96
N GLY A 102 -19.98 6.73 -14.34
CA GLY A 102 -21.27 6.48 -15.01
C GLY A 102 -22.21 7.69 -15.03
N PRO A 103 -23.52 7.44 -14.84
CA PRO A 103 -24.57 8.45 -14.99
C PRO A 103 -24.47 9.62 -14.02
N ASP A 104 -23.83 9.44 -12.88
CA ASP A 104 -23.65 10.48 -11.85
C ASP A 104 -22.32 11.25 -12.04
N ALA A 105 -21.62 11.09 -13.17
CA ALA A 105 -20.31 11.70 -13.42
C ALA A 105 -20.32 13.23 -13.25
N ASP A 106 -21.42 13.88 -13.58
CA ASP A 106 -21.59 15.34 -13.44
C ASP A 106 -21.50 15.78 -11.96
N VAL A 107 -22.05 15.00 -11.03
CA VAL A 107 -21.97 15.24 -9.58
C VAL A 107 -20.53 15.20 -9.10
N TYR A 108 -19.71 14.33 -9.69
CA TYR A 108 -18.31 14.09 -9.34
C TYR A 108 -17.34 14.85 -10.25
N SER A 109 -17.83 15.64 -11.21
CA SER A 109 -16.99 16.40 -12.16
C SER A 109 -16.08 17.43 -11.49
N SER A 110 -16.45 17.87 -10.29
CA SER A 110 -15.67 18.84 -9.50
C SER A 110 -14.44 18.22 -8.80
N PHE A 111 -14.29 16.90 -8.81
CA PHE A 111 -13.19 16.23 -8.12
C PHE A 111 -12.15 15.69 -9.10
N ASP A 112 -10.89 15.82 -8.71
CA ASP A 112 -9.74 15.31 -9.45
C ASP A 112 -9.14 14.04 -8.81
N GLY A 113 -9.55 13.70 -7.58
CA GLY A 113 -9.13 12.50 -6.90
C GLY A 113 -10.02 12.09 -5.74
N VAL A 114 -10.06 10.79 -5.45
CA VAL A 114 -10.91 10.16 -4.43
C VAL A 114 -10.08 9.29 -3.50
N TRP A 115 -10.27 9.52 -2.20
CA TRP A 115 -9.65 8.75 -1.13
C TRP A 115 -10.57 7.60 -0.71
N PHE A 116 -10.02 6.41 -0.59
CA PHE A 116 -10.70 5.25 -0.04
C PHE A 116 -10.13 4.87 1.32
N GLN A 117 -10.95 4.31 2.19
CA GLN A 117 -10.49 3.61 3.38
C GLN A 117 -9.79 2.31 2.95
N ARG A 118 -8.75 1.91 3.69
CA ARG A 118 -8.07 0.64 3.47
C ARG A 118 -8.20 -0.23 4.71
N GLN A 119 -8.72 -1.43 4.52
CA GLN A 119 -8.87 -2.45 5.55
C GLN A 119 -7.64 -3.35 5.52
N ASN A 120 -6.74 -3.19 6.47
CA ASN A 120 -5.50 -3.97 6.55
C ASN A 120 -5.75 -5.30 7.27
N PHE A 121 -5.47 -6.42 6.58
CA PHE A 121 -5.60 -7.75 7.13
C PHE A 121 -4.25 -8.29 7.59
N PHE A 122 -4.23 -8.84 8.80
CA PHE A 122 -3.09 -9.52 9.39
C PHE A 122 -3.52 -10.91 9.86
N LEU A 123 -2.87 -11.96 9.35
CA LEU A 123 -3.21 -13.37 9.63
C LEU A 123 -4.71 -13.68 9.41
N GLY A 124 -5.30 -13.12 8.33
CA GLY A 124 -6.70 -13.30 7.99
C GLY A 124 -7.70 -12.47 8.78
N ARG A 125 -7.26 -11.63 9.73
CA ARG A 125 -8.12 -10.75 10.51
C ARG A 125 -7.97 -9.29 10.08
N TRP A 126 -9.08 -8.60 9.86
CA TRP A 126 -9.08 -7.15 9.71
C TRP A 126 -8.69 -6.46 11.03
N ILE A 127 -7.62 -5.67 11.01
CA ILE A 127 -7.13 -4.90 12.15
C ILE A 127 -7.80 -3.53 12.17
N LYS A 128 -8.63 -3.30 13.18
CA LYS A 128 -9.44 -2.07 13.33
C LYS A 128 -8.84 -1.06 14.30
N HIS A 129 -7.97 -1.50 15.20
CA HIS A 129 -7.48 -0.70 16.32
C HIS A 129 -5.97 -0.54 16.28
N GLY A 130 -5.40 0.02 17.32
CA GLY A 130 -3.95 0.18 17.44
C GLY A 130 -3.35 1.21 16.49
N GLY A 131 -4.18 1.94 15.74
CA GLY A 131 -3.76 2.95 14.77
C GLY A 131 -3.58 2.43 13.35
N PHE A 132 -4.08 1.24 13.05
CA PHE A 132 -4.09 0.67 11.71
C PHE A 132 -5.33 1.03 10.90
N TYR A 133 -6.36 1.54 11.55
CA TYR A 133 -7.57 2.05 10.95
C TYR A 133 -8.05 3.32 11.70
N PRO A 134 -8.60 4.34 11.01
CA PRO A 134 -8.78 4.47 9.55
C PRO A 134 -7.45 4.68 8.81
N ASP A 135 -7.28 4.01 7.66
CA ASP A 135 -6.11 4.15 6.78
C ASP A 135 -6.58 4.64 5.40
N LYS A 136 -6.50 5.94 5.16
CA LYS A 136 -6.98 6.56 3.94
C LYS A 136 -5.92 6.55 2.85
N LYS A 137 -6.29 6.08 1.65
CA LYS A 137 -5.44 6.05 0.47
C LYS A 137 -6.11 6.76 -0.71
N LEU A 138 -5.40 7.66 -1.35
CA LEU A 138 -5.81 8.25 -2.62
C LEU A 138 -5.52 7.21 -3.71
N ARG A 139 -6.56 6.63 -4.32
CA ARG A 139 -6.40 5.53 -5.27
C ARG A 139 -7.05 5.81 -6.62
N LEU A 140 -8.13 6.58 -6.68
CA LEU A 140 -8.79 6.98 -7.92
C LEU A 140 -8.51 8.46 -8.19
N PHE A 141 -8.01 8.80 -9.40
CA PHE A 141 -7.69 10.17 -9.75
C PHE A 141 -7.69 10.42 -11.25
N ARG A 142 -7.87 11.68 -11.67
CA ARG A 142 -7.76 12.09 -13.08
C ARG A 142 -6.33 11.87 -13.57
N ARG A 143 -6.14 11.13 -14.68
CA ARG A 143 -4.81 10.75 -15.22
C ARG A 143 -3.88 11.95 -15.42
N GLN A 144 -4.40 13.07 -15.91
CA GLN A 144 -3.61 14.27 -16.17
C GLN A 144 -3.30 15.09 -14.91
N LYS A 145 -3.90 14.78 -13.77
CA LYS A 145 -3.80 15.54 -12.53
C LYS A 145 -2.98 14.86 -11.45
N GLY A 146 -2.87 13.53 -11.48
CA GLY A 146 -2.20 12.76 -10.44
C GLY A 146 -0.86 12.19 -10.88
N ARG A 147 0.14 12.27 -9.99
CA ARG A 147 1.47 11.66 -10.16
C ARG A 147 2.05 11.27 -8.83
N PHE A 148 2.79 10.15 -8.79
CA PHE A 148 3.53 9.74 -7.59
C PHE A 148 4.79 10.59 -7.44
N GLU A 149 5.02 11.10 -6.23
CA GLU A 149 6.28 11.74 -5.87
C GLU A 149 7.31 10.66 -5.49
N ASP A 150 8.53 10.90 -5.93
CA ASP A 150 9.67 10.04 -5.59
C ASP A 150 10.10 10.33 -4.16
N ARG A 151 9.54 9.56 -3.22
CA ARG A 151 9.95 9.51 -1.82
C ARG A 151 10.47 8.12 -1.51
N SER A 152 11.61 8.05 -0.88
CA SER A 152 12.37 6.80 -0.71
C SER A 152 11.65 5.70 0.07
N VAL A 153 10.59 5.99 0.85
CA VAL A 153 9.92 4.99 1.70
C VAL A 153 8.38 5.05 1.66
N HIS A 154 7.79 6.20 1.35
CA HIS A 154 6.33 6.35 1.29
C HIS A 154 5.98 7.21 0.08
N GLU A 155 5.81 6.56 -1.07
CA GLU A 155 5.32 7.25 -2.24
C GLU A 155 3.90 7.80 -1.95
N THR A 156 3.70 9.05 -2.29
CA THR A 156 2.41 9.72 -2.13
C THR A 156 1.96 10.22 -3.50
N ILE A 157 0.70 9.99 -3.83
CA ILE A 157 0.11 10.60 -5.03
C ILE A 157 -0.15 12.09 -4.74
N GLN A 158 0.40 12.94 -5.58
CA GLN A 158 0.01 14.34 -5.64
C GLN A 158 -1.03 14.53 -6.75
N VAL A 159 -2.18 15.09 -6.39
CA VAL A 159 -3.24 15.45 -7.34
C VAL A 159 -3.35 16.95 -7.41
N LYS A 160 -3.18 17.49 -8.60
CA LYS A 160 -3.38 18.92 -8.88
C LYS A 160 -4.88 19.18 -9.04
N GLY A 161 -5.55 19.57 -7.94
CA GLY A 161 -6.96 19.86 -7.94
C GLY A 161 -7.66 19.45 -6.65
N LYS A 162 -8.99 19.37 -6.70
CA LYS A 162 -9.81 19.03 -5.55
C LYS A 162 -9.85 17.51 -5.34
N THR A 163 -9.51 17.07 -4.14
CA THR A 163 -9.69 15.68 -3.75
C THR A 163 -10.79 15.56 -2.70
N GLU A 164 -11.54 14.46 -2.75
CA GLU A 164 -12.60 14.17 -1.81
C GLU A 164 -12.40 12.77 -1.23
N HIS A 165 -12.89 12.56 -0.02
CA HIS A 165 -12.98 11.22 0.53
C HIS A 165 -14.09 10.50 -0.21
N SER A 166 -13.89 9.17 -0.47
CA SER A 166 -14.97 8.34 -0.97
C SER A 166 -16.15 8.67 -0.07
N PRO A 167 -17.21 9.21 -0.63
CA PRO A 167 -18.27 9.76 0.20
C PRO A 167 -18.63 8.68 1.20
N GLU A 168 -18.84 9.08 2.45
CA GLU A 168 -19.55 8.30 3.44
C GLU A 168 -20.99 8.05 2.90
N MET A 169 -21.01 7.72 1.60
CA MET A 169 -22.17 7.55 0.78
C MET A 169 -22.87 6.29 1.19
N ASP A 170 -23.87 6.60 1.95
CA ASP A 170 -25.03 5.75 2.05
C ASP A 170 -24.79 4.40 2.72
N PHE A 171 -25.01 4.40 4.03
CA PHE A 171 -25.25 3.21 4.86
C PHE A 171 -26.25 2.17 4.24
N ARG A 172 -26.82 2.48 3.07
CA ARG A 172 -27.73 1.63 2.32
C ARG A 172 -27.04 0.54 1.50
N MET A 173 -25.70 0.59 1.34
CA MET A 173 -24.97 -0.36 0.49
C MET A 173 -24.50 -1.64 1.19
N GLY A 174 -24.77 -1.81 2.47
CA GLY A 174 -24.51 -3.08 3.17
C GLY A 174 -23.04 -3.43 3.38
N GLY A 175 -22.15 -2.43 3.51
CA GLY A 175 -20.73 -2.65 3.78
C GLY A 175 -19.91 -1.36 3.76
N GLU A 176 -18.65 -1.43 4.23
CA GLU A 176 -17.76 -0.28 4.18
C GLU A 176 -17.18 -0.07 2.78
N ILE A 177 -17.18 1.18 2.31
CA ILE A 177 -16.52 1.59 1.06
C ILE A 177 -15.02 1.56 1.28
N ALA A 178 -14.37 0.45 1.00
CA ALA A 178 -12.97 0.25 1.32
C ALA A 178 -12.23 -0.58 0.27
N LEU A 179 -10.91 -0.46 0.29
CA LEU A 179 -10.00 -1.41 -0.34
C LEU A 179 -9.59 -2.43 0.71
N ILE A 180 -9.65 -3.70 0.36
CA ILE A 180 -9.24 -4.82 1.22
C ILE A 180 -7.78 -5.10 0.92
N HIS A 181 -6.90 -4.98 1.92
CA HIS A 181 -5.46 -5.14 1.75
C HIS A 181 -4.99 -6.37 2.53
N HIS A 182 -4.58 -7.39 1.82
CA HIS A 182 -4.07 -8.64 2.36
C HIS A 182 -2.58 -8.51 2.72
N SER A 183 -2.26 -7.55 3.61
CA SER A 183 -0.89 -7.10 3.88
C SER A 183 0.03 -8.23 4.32
N TYR A 184 -0.46 -9.11 5.19
CA TYR A 184 0.39 -10.13 5.81
C TYR A 184 -0.42 -11.40 6.06
N PRO A 185 -0.51 -12.29 5.08
CA PRO A 185 -1.20 -13.58 5.21
C PRO A 185 -0.51 -14.51 6.22
N THR A 186 0.81 -14.42 6.34
CA THR A 186 1.60 -15.19 7.31
C THR A 186 2.46 -14.30 8.21
N LEU A 187 2.88 -14.86 9.34
CA LEU A 187 3.81 -14.18 10.24
C LEU A 187 5.20 -14.01 9.62
N SER A 188 5.62 -14.96 8.76
CA SER A 188 6.88 -14.90 8.05
C SER A 188 6.93 -13.69 7.12
N ASP A 189 5.86 -13.45 6.34
CA ASP A 189 5.74 -12.29 5.45
C ASP A 189 5.86 -10.98 6.23
N TYR A 190 5.19 -10.92 7.39
CA TYR A 190 5.27 -9.74 8.25
C TYR A 190 6.70 -9.49 8.76
N ILE A 191 7.37 -10.53 9.26
CA ILE A 191 8.73 -10.42 9.82
C ILE A 191 9.71 -10.01 8.73
N GLU A 192 9.64 -10.61 7.55
CA GLU A 192 10.50 -10.26 6.41
C GLU A 192 10.30 -8.81 6.00
N HIS A 193 9.06 -8.38 5.86
CA HIS A 193 8.71 -7.00 5.53
C HIS A 193 9.24 -6.01 6.58
N MET A 194 9.00 -6.28 7.87
CA MET A 194 9.49 -5.43 8.96
C MET A 194 11.01 -5.42 9.06
N ASN A 195 11.68 -6.52 8.75
CA ASN A 195 13.14 -6.58 8.68
C ASN A 195 13.68 -5.66 7.59
N ARG A 196 13.11 -5.70 6.37
CA ARG A 196 13.46 -4.81 5.26
C ARG A 196 13.21 -3.34 5.60
N TYR A 197 12.02 -3.02 6.13
CA TYR A 197 11.64 -1.65 6.49
C TYR A 197 12.46 -1.09 7.66
N SER A 198 12.87 -1.94 8.61
CA SER A 198 13.75 -1.49 9.69
C SER A 198 15.16 -1.14 9.19
N SER A 199 15.66 -1.81 8.14
CA SER A 199 16.92 -1.47 7.49
C SER A 199 16.84 -0.14 6.76
N LEU A 200 15.82 0.04 5.90
CA LEU A 200 15.56 1.32 5.22
C LEU A 200 15.38 2.48 6.22
N GLY A 201 14.60 2.24 7.29
CA GLY A 201 14.42 3.23 8.33
C GLY A 201 15.68 3.55 9.14
N ALA A 202 16.60 2.61 9.25
CA ALA A 202 17.92 2.84 9.87
C ALA A 202 18.81 3.69 9.00
N GLU A 203 18.88 3.42 7.69
CA GLU A 203 19.61 4.22 6.71
C GLU A 203 19.12 5.68 6.70
N MET A 204 17.79 5.90 6.64
CA MET A 204 17.21 7.25 6.70
C MET A 204 17.49 7.98 8.02
N ALA A 205 17.53 7.25 9.14
CA ALA A 205 17.86 7.83 10.44
C ALA A 205 19.34 8.23 10.53
N GLY A 206 20.17 7.65 9.68
CA GLY A 206 21.63 7.77 9.70
C GLY A 206 22.29 7.08 10.90
N PRO A 207 23.62 6.99 10.92
CA PRO A 207 24.39 6.37 11.99
C PRO A 207 24.11 7.03 13.35
N ARG A 208 23.69 6.24 14.33
CA ARG A 208 23.32 6.74 15.67
C ARG A 208 24.09 6.01 16.78
N GLY A 209 24.34 6.71 17.88
CA GLY A 209 24.91 6.11 19.08
C GLY A 209 23.94 5.08 19.70
N PHE A 210 24.46 4.13 20.44
CA PHE A 210 23.67 3.22 21.24
C PHE A 210 22.75 3.99 22.21
N SER A 211 21.48 3.64 22.24
CA SER A 211 20.50 4.30 23.12
C SER A 211 19.51 3.29 23.69
N LEU A 212 19.65 2.99 24.97
CA LEU A 212 18.72 2.12 25.70
C LEU A 212 17.26 2.63 25.59
N VAL A 213 17.08 3.95 25.59
CA VAL A 213 15.76 4.57 25.42
C VAL A 213 15.15 4.19 24.08
N ASN A 214 15.90 4.30 22.98
CA ASN A 214 15.38 4.04 21.63
C ASN A 214 15.24 2.53 21.33
N ILE A 215 16.11 1.70 21.91
CA ILE A 215 16.18 0.26 21.61
C ILE A 215 15.23 -0.54 22.53
N VAL A 216 14.95 -0.07 23.76
CA VAL A 216 14.14 -0.79 24.74
C VAL A 216 12.91 0.00 25.16
N LEU A 217 13.08 1.23 25.69
CA LEU A 217 11.96 1.95 26.28
C LEU A 217 10.95 2.45 25.24
N ARG A 218 11.40 2.92 24.10
CA ARG A 218 10.51 3.37 23.01
C ARG A 218 9.67 2.22 22.43
N PRO A 219 10.21 1.04 22.10
CA PRO A 219 9.40 -0.12 21.71
C PRO A 219 8.35 -0.51 22.76
N LEU A 220 8.74 -0.56 24.03
CA LEU A 220 7.83 -0.86 25.11
C LEU A 220 6.69 0.17 25.19
N ALA A 221 7.02 1.45 25.14
CA ALA A 221 6.03 2.53 25.13
C ALA A 221 5.13 2.45 23.89
N THR A 222 5.67 2.11 22.71
CA THR A 222 4.90 1.91 21.48
C THR A 222 3.91 0.76 21.63
N PHE A 223 4.34 -0.37 22.20
CA PHE A 223 3.45 -1.49 22.47
C PHE A 223 2.32 -1.09 23.42
N ILE A 224 2.66 -0.52 24.59
CA ILE A 224 1.68 -0.10 25.60
C ILE A 224 0.68 0.89 24.99
N TYR A 225 1.16 1.89 24.27
CA TYR A 225 0.31 2.91 23.66
C TYR A 225 -0.64 2.33 22.62
N ASN A 226 -0.13 1.54 21.66
CA ASN A 226 -0.97 0.99 20.58
C ASN A 226 -1.90 -0.11 21.10
N TYR A 227 -1.43 -0.98 21.97
CA TYR A 227 -2.22 -2.12 22.44
C TYR A 227 -3.30 -1.71 23.45
N PHE A 228 -2.95 -0.86 24.42
CA PHE A 228 -3.88 -0.45 25.48
C PHE A 228 -4.61 0.86 25.16
N PHE A 229 -3.88 1.94 24.86
CA PHE A 229 -4.50 3.26 24.71
C PHE A 229 -5.20 3.44 23.34
N ARG A 230 -4.72 2.76 22.30
CA ARG A 230 -5.38 2.71 20.99
C ARG A 230 -6.23 1.47 20.79
N LEU A 231 -6.54 0.75 21.86
CA LEU A 231 -7.47 -0.38 21.92
C LEU A 231 -7.06 -1.58 21.04
N GLY A 232 -5.78 -1.75 20.71
CA GLY A 232 -5.30 -2.86 19.90
C GLY A 232 -5.64 -4.25 20.45
N PHE A 233 -5.92 -4.37 21.76
CA PHE A 233 -6.38 -5.61 22.39
C PHE A 233 -7.77 -6.07 21.90
N LEU A 234 -8.58 -5.17 21.33
CA LEU A 234 -9.86 -5.51 20.74
C LEU A 234 -9.73 -6.31 19.43
N ASP A 235 -8.57 -6.28 18.79
CA ASP A 235 -8.27 -7.08 17.60
C ASP A 235 -7.80 -8.52 17.96
N GLY A 236 -7.98 -8.94 19.20
CA GLY A 236 -7.77 -10.31 19.65
C GLY A 236 -6.31 -10.73 19.66
N ARG A 237 -6.06 -12.01 19.33
CA ARG A 237 -4.71 -12.59 19.32
C ARG A 237 -3.85 -11.98 18.20
N GLU A 238 -4.44 -11.71 17.05
CA GLU A 238 -3.80 -11.08 15.91
C GLU A 238 -3.34 -9.66 16.25
N GLY A 239 -4.18 -8.87 16.95
CA GLY A 239 -3.82 -7.56 17.46
C GLY A 239 -2.66 -7.61 18.44
N MET A 240 -2.65 -8.60 19.36
CA MET A 240 -1.52 -8.78 20.29
C MET A 240 -0.22 -9.06 19.56
N LEU A 241 -0.21 -10.03 18.61
CA LEU A 241 0.96 -10.38 17.85
C LEU A 241 1.46 -9.21 17.01
N LEU A 242 0.54 -8.53 16.30
CA LEU A 242 0.88 -7.38 15.48
C LEU A 242 1.58 -6.27 16.28
N HIS A 243 1.03 -5.89 17.43
CA HIS A 243 1.62 -4.81 18.24
C HIS A 243 2.93 -5.22 18.91
N LEU A 244 3.06 -6.49 19.30
CA LEU A 244 4.31 -7.03 19.83
C LEU A 244 5.44 -6.98 18.78
N TYR A 245 5.17 -7.48 17.57
CA TYR A 245 6.17 -7.47 16.50
C TYR A 245 6.42 -6.07 15.92
N HIS A 246 5.41 -5.19 15.93
CA HIS A 246 5.61 -3.79 15.57
C HIS A 246 6.54 -3.08 16.58
N ALA A 247 6.43 -3.38 17.87
CA ALA A 247 7.38 -2.90 18.86
C ALA A 247 8.79 -3.43 18.61
N ALA A 248 8.93 -4.72 18.27
CA ALA A 248 10.21 -5.30 17.88
C ALA A 248 10.81 -4.59 16.65
N TYR A 249 10.00 -4.30 15.63
CA TYR A 249 10.42 -3.50 14.46
C TYR A 249 11.01 -2.14 14.86
N VAL A 250 10.38 -1.44 15.82
CA VAL A 250 10.90 -0.16 16.31
C VAL A 250 12.28 -0.34 16.96
N SER A 251 12.48 -1.42 17.73
CA SER A 251 13.79 -1.78 18.31
C SER A 251 14.83 -2.06 17.22
N TRP A 252 14.51 -2.90 16.24
CA TRP A 252 15.40 -3.26 15.13
C TRP A 252 15.88 -2.05 14.34
N LYS A 253 14.99 -1.10 14.06
CA LYS A 253 15.36 0.14 13.36
C LYS A 253 16.50 0.90 14.06
N TYR A 254 16.42 1.06 15.37
CA TYR A 254 17.45 1.79 16.14
C TYR A 254 18.69 0.95 16.42
N ALA A 255 18.56 -0.36 16.57
CA ALA A 255 19.68 -1.27 16.69
C ALA A 255 20.52 -1.29 15.40
N LYS A 256 19.87 -1.39 14.23
CA LYS A 256 20.53 -1.32 12.91
C LYS A 256 21.20 0.05 12.66
N ALA A 257 20.57 1.16 13.08
CA ALA A 257 21.20 2.49 12.98
C ALA A 257 22.47 2.61 13.84
N TRP A 258 22.52 1.93 14.98
CA TRP A 258 23.72 1.82 15.79
C TRP A 258 24.80 0.94 15.13
N GLU A 259 24.41 -0.19 14.55
CA GLU A 259 25.30 -1.08 13.80
C GLU A 259 25.97 -0.36 12.62
N LEU A 260 25.22 0.45 11.85
CA LEU A 260 25.75 1.29 10.78
C LEU A 260 26.84 2.25 11.28
N ARG A 261 26.67 2.85 12.47
CA ARG A 261 27.69 3.71 13.07
C ARG A 261 28.96 2.93 13.42
N LYS A 262 28.82 1.72 13.99
CA LYS A 262 29.97 0.89 14.33
C LYS A 262 30.80 0.51 13.11
N SER A 263 30.13 0.08 12.04
CA SER A 263 30.78 -0.28 10.77
C SER A 263 31.50 0.91 10.12
N SER A 264 30.95 2.13 10.23
CA SER A 264 31.60 3.36 9.71
C SER A 264 32.87 3.73 10.46
N HIS A 265 32.96 3.45 11.77
CA HIS A 265 34.16 3.69 12.56
C HIS A 265 35.26 2.65 12.29
N GLU A 266 34.87 1.38 12.04
CA GLU A 266 35.86 0.32 11.73
C GLU A 266 36.49 0.47 10.34
N SER A 267 35.74 1.02 9.36
CA SER A 267 36.27 1.30 8.02
C SER A 267 37.13 2.55 7.93
N GLY A 268 36.91 3.55 8.78
CA GLY A 268 37.70 4.77 8.87
C GLY A 268 39.03 4.62 9.63
N GLY A 269 39.14 3.58 10.47
CA GLY A 269 40.36 3.31 11.26
C GLY A 269 41.46 2.45 10.59
N LYS A 270 41.26 2.04 9.33
CA LYS A 270 42.23 1.23 8.57
C LYS A 270 43.05 2.01 7.54
N SER A 271 42.98 3.32 7.57
CA SER A 271 43.68 4.21 6.63
C SER A 271 44.75 5.11 7.31
N GLU A 272 45.37 4.62 8.38
CA GLU A 272 46.61 5.19 8.90
C GLU A 272 47.79 4.21 8.85
#